data_6f0e2e4288e69e64cbae0e980104d353
#
_entry.id   6f0e2e4288e69e64cbae0e980104d353
#
_cell.length_a   1.000
_cell.length_b   1.000
_cell.length_c   1.000
_cell.angle_alpha   90.00
_cell.angle_beta   90.00
_cell.angle_gamma   90.00
#
_symmetry.space_group_name_H-M   'P 1'
#
loop_
_entity.id
_entity.type
_entity.pdbx_description
1 polymer ?
#
loop_
_entity_poly.entity_id
_entity_poly.type
_entity_poly.pdbx_seq_one_letter_code
_entity_poly.pdbx_strand_id
1 'polypeptide(L)'
;MKSFEDAKYEFIDFMSNFQSPNDSLQFLDWLKEEAIEEFISNTVPEELVVKRKQLNEVALYSRSQVPNFEGINSTENLQAPKNSEEGLNFVNTVHVDSFLYDDADVEELTEEGKIPTHFCKSCGTKDVASAEMITHSMSREDLEFVFEGLLPDLSGKTILDIGSRLGAVLFGAFIHSDAQTILGIEMNGEHCDLANKTCLRFGMNERIKVIHSELSTKIEVLAQADVIVLNNVFDWFAPIDVQVQLWQIIRQNAKSGSLLVTIPSLDDALRILPQNAGIDLKTWVTPRPPFRPDRVSKNKLDESISSIFLYSVN
;
A
#
# COMPACT_ATOMS: atom_id res chain seq x y z
N MET A 1 29.65 13.56 -9.01
CA MET A 1 28.18 13.41 -8.86
C MET A 1 27.74 14.47 -7.85
N LYS A 2 26.70 15.24 -8.15
CA LYS A 2 26.12 16.22 -7.23
C LYS A 2 25.15 15.54 -6.29
N SER A 3 25.07 15.99 -5.04
CA SER A 3 24.00 15.55 -4.14
C SER A 3 22.65 16.15 -4.57
N PHE A 4 21.56 15.60 -4.09
CA PHE A 4 20.21 16.16 -4.33
C PHE A 4 20.11 17.60 -3.81
N GLU A 5 20.64 17.86 -2.61
CA GLU A 5 20.62 19.20 -2.03
C GLU A 5 21.44 20.21 -2.85
N ASP A 6 22.63 19.81 -3.35
CA ASP A 6 23.42 20.68 -4.24
C ASP A 6 22.66 21.00 -5.53
N ALA A 7 22.01 20.00 -6.14
CA ALA A 7 21.20 20.19 -7.34
C ALA A 7 19.98 21.09 -7.10
N LYS A 8 19.33 20.96 -5.95
CA LYS A 8 18.20 21.81 -5.53
C LYS A 8 18.60 23.27 -5.37
N TYR A 9 19.75 23.54 -4.70
CA TYR A 9 20.27 24.90 -4.57
C TYR A 9 20.62 25.51 -5.93
N GLU A 10 21.27 24.74 -6.81
CA GLU A 10 21.59 25.22 -8.14
C GLU A 10 20.35 25.49 -8.99
N PHE A 11 19.31 24.67 -8.85
CA PHE A 11 18.04 24.89 -9.53
C PHE A 11 17.35 26.16 -9.05
N ILE A 12 17.32 26.41 -7.73
CA ILE A 12 16.77 27.64 -7.15
C ILE A 12 17.56 28.85 -7.65
N ASP A 13 18.90 28.78 -7.66
CA ASP A 13 19.75 29.83 -8.18
C ASP A 13 19.51 30.10 -9.68
N PHE A 14 19.40 29.01 -10.48
CA PHE A 14 19.03 29.08 -11.89
C PHE A 14 17.68 29.80 -12.08
N MET A 15 16.66 29.41 -11.32
CA MET A 15 15.32 30.01 -11.38
C MET A 15 15.33 31.50 -11.02
N SER A 16 16.21 31.94 -10.11
CA SER A 16 16.33 33.34 -9.69
C SER A 16 16.99 34.25 -10.76
N ASN A 17 17.63 33.64 -11.77
CA ASN A 17 18.32 34.39 -12.83
C ASN A 17 17.45 34.68 -14.06
N PHE A 18 16.15 34.28 -14.06
CA PHE A 18 15.24 34.67 -15.14
C PHE A 18 14.99 36.18 -15.17
N GLN A 19 14.85 36.71 -16.39
CA GLN A 19 14.65 38.17 -16.60
C GLN A 19 13.29 38.66 -16.08
N SER A 20 12.28 37.79 -16.05
CA SER A 20 10.96 38.12 -15.53
C SER A 20 10.34 36.95 -14.77
N PRO A 21 9.43 37.20 -13.81
CA PRO A 21 8.64 36.18 -13.18
C PRO A 21 7.81 35.33 -14.18
N ASN A 22 7.38 35.93 -15.28
CA ASN A 22 6.63 35.22 -16.31
C ASN A 22 7.46 34.20 -17.05
N ASP A 23 8.75 34.49 -17.33
CA ASP A 23 9.67 33.55 -17.97
C ASP A 23 9.96 32.36 -17.03
N SER A 24 10.07 32.62 -15.73
CA SER A 24 10.22 31.57 -14.72
C SER A 24 9.00 30.64 -14.69
N LEU A 25 7.79 31.19 -14.75
CA LEU A 25 6.55 30.39 -14.80
C LEU A 25 6.46 29.58 -16.07
N GLN A 26 6.73 30.19 -17.23
CA GLN A 26 6.76 29.44 -18.51
C GLN A 26 7.78 28.30 -18.51
N PHE A 27 8.93 28.50 -17.89
CA PHE A 27 9.94 27.45 -17.76
C PHE A 27 9.46 26.31 -16.84
N LEU A 28 8.79 26.63 -15.75
CA LEU A 28 8.21 25.62 -14.86
C LEU A 28 7.06 24.86 -15.53
N ASP A 29 6.22 25.54 -16.30
CA ASP A 29 5.15 24.90 -17.07
C ASP A 29 5.75 23.94 -18.13
N TRP A 30 6.76 24.39 -18.88
CA TRP A 30 7.48 23.53 -19.83
C TRP A 30 8.15 22.34 -19.14
N LEU A 31 8.80 22.55 -17.97
CA LEU A 31 9.37 21.43 -17.20
C LEU A 31 8.31 20.42 -16.80
N LYS A 32 7.16 20.88 -16.33
CA LYS A 32 6.06 20.03 -15.86
C LYS A 32 5.38 19.29 -17.01
N GLU A 33 5.17 19.93 -18.14
CA GLU A 33 4.38 19.41 -19.24
C GLU A 33 5.21 18.56 -20.24
N GLU A 34 6.49 18.87 -20.45
CA GLU A 34 7.31 18.26 -21.49
C GLU A 34 8.61 17.62 -20.95
N ALA A 35 9.44 18.40 -20.25
CA ALA A 35 10.81 17.99 -19.93
C ALA A 35 10.88 16.85 -18.88
N ILE A 36 9.98 16.83 -17.91
CA ILE A 36 9.93 15.78 -16.89
C ILE A 36 9.53 14.45 -17.52
N GLU A 37 8.55 14.44 -18.41
CA GLU A 37 8.14 13.22 -19.12
C GLU A 37 9.25 12.68 -20.02
N GLU A 38 9.95 13.58 -20.77
CA GLU A 38 11.10 13.20 -21.59
C GLU A 38 12.25 12.66 -20.72
N PHE A 39 12.55 13.28 -19.60
CA PHE A 39 13.59 12.82 -18.67
C PHE A 39 13.24 11.47 -18.05
N ILE A 40 12.00 11.28 -17.59
CA ILE A 40 11.51 10.01 -17.04
C ILE A 40 11.60 8.91 -18.11
N SER A 41 11.15 9.16 -19.35
CA SER A 41 11.20 8.19 -20.42
C SER A 41 12.64 7.77 -20.80
N ASN A 42 13.63 8.64 -20.58
CA ASN A 42 15.04 8.37 -20.82
C ASN A 42 15.77 7.71 -19.64
N THR A 43 15.22 7.78 -18.43
CA THR A 43 15.88 7.27 -17.20
C THR A 43 15.18 6.06 -16.60
N VAL A 44 13.87 5.90 -16.81
CA VAL A 44 13.06 4.76 -16.36
C VAL A 44 12.91 3.78 -17.53
N PRO A 45 13.09 2.47 -17.31
CA PRO A 45 12.83 1.49 -18.35
C PRO A 45 11.43 1.64 -18.95
N GLU A 46 11.31 1.62 -20.28
CA GLU A 46 10.01 1.75 -20.97
C GLU A 46 8.96 0.75 -20.43
N GLU A 47 9.41 -0.47 -20.14
CA GLU A 47 8.55 -1.49 -19.54
C GLU A 47 7.90 -1.01 -18.22
N LEU A 48 8.66 -0.33 -17.37
CA LEU A 48 8.16 0.16 -16.09
C LEU A 48 7.17 1.33 -16.26
N VAL A 49 7.42 2.20 -17.25
CA VAL A 49 6.47 3.28 -17.61
C VAL A 49 5.13 2.69 -18.05
N VAL A 50 5.17 1.64 -18.88
CA VAL A 50 3.95 0.92 -19.32
C VAL A 50 3.23 0.29 -18.14
N LYS A 51 3.94 -0.37 -17.23
CA LYS A 51 3.37 -0.99 -16.03
C LYS A 51 2.70 0.05 -15.10
N ARG A 52 3.35 1.19 -14.88
CA ARG A 52 2.77 2.31 -14.09
C ARG A 52 1.46 2.81 -14.70
N LYS A 53 1.45 3.01 -16.02
CA LYS A 53 0.25 3.43 -16.73
C LYS A 53 -0.88 2.42 -16.59
N GLN A 54 -0.59 1.13 -16.76
CA GLN A 54 -1.57 0.06 -16.60
C GLN A 54 -2.14 0.03 -15.18
N LEU A 55 -1.28 0.12 -14.14
CA LEU A 55 -1.74 0.14 -12.76
C LEU A 55 -2.60 1.36 -12.45
N ASN A 56 -2.26 2.51 -13.00
CA ASN A 56 -3.07 3.73 -12.88
C ASN A 56 -4.44 3.57 -13.54
N GLU A 57 -4.53 2.99 -14.73
CA GLU A 57 -5.82 2.71 -15.39
C GLU A 57 -6.70 1.77 -14.56
N VAL A 58 -6.09 0.76 -13.93
CA VAL A 58 -6.79 -0.16 -13.01
C VAL A 58 -7.30 0.58 -11.78
N ALA A 59 -6.48 1.44 -11.17
CA ALA A 59 -6.88 2.24 -10.01
C ALA A 59 -8.05 3.18 -10.33
N LEU A 60 -7.96 3.93 -11.44
CA LEU A 60 -9.03 4.82 -11.90
C LEU A 60 -10.34 4.07 -12.20
N TYR A 61 -10.25 2.91 -12.84
CA TYR A 61 -11.43 2.08 -13.06
C TYR A 61 -12.02 1.59 -11.73
N SER A 62 -11.20 1.04 -10.83
CA SER A 62 -11.64 0.58 -9.52
C SER A 62 -12.32 1.70 -8.75
N ARG A 63 -11.71 2.89 -8.71
CA ARG A 63 -12.29 4.11 -8.11
C ARG A 63 -13.66 4.44 -8.68
N SER A 64 -13.87 4.29 -10.00
CA SER A 64 -15.15 4.55 -10.65
C SER A 64 -16.24 3.53 -10.30
N GLN A 65 -15.90 2.37 -9.78
CA GLN A 65 -16.83 1.31 -9.40
C GLN A 65 -17.18 1.33 -7.91
N VAL A 66 -16.38 2.02 -7.08
CA VAL A 66 -16.65 2.19 -5.65
C VAL A 66 -17.82 3.17 -5.48
N PRO A 67 -18.86 2.84 -4.70
CA PRO A 67 -19.93 3.79 -4.39
C PRO A 67 -19.37 5.06 -3.73
N ASN A 68 -20.04 6.18 -3.94
CA ASN A 68 -19.59 7.51 -3.51
C ASN A 68 -18.97 7.49 -2.10
N PHE A 69 -17.67 7.83 -2.02
CA PHE A 69 -16.88 8.00 -0.79
C PHE A 69 -16.47 6.73 -0.02
N GLU A 70 -16.66 5.50 -0.50
CA GLU A 70 -16.08 4.33 0.16
C GLU A 70 -14.53 4.32 0.13
N GLY A 71 -13.93 4.95 -0.87
CA GLY A 71 -12.49 5.22 -0.90
C GLY A 71 -12.06 6.34 0.06
N ILE A 72 -13.02 7.12 0.57
CA ILE A 72 -12.83 8.22 1.51
C ILE A 72 -13.90 8.07 2.59
N ASN A 73 -13.50 8.02 3.86
CA ASN A 73 -14.40 7.83 5.01
C ASN A 73 -15.20 6.52 4.94
N SER A 74 -14.57 5.40 4.59
CA SER A 74 -15.26 4.11 4.56
C SER A 74 -15.93 3.85 5.92
N THR A 75 -17.22 3.49 5.88
CA THR A 75 -18.00 3.08 7.05
C THR A 75 -17.69 1.66 7.50
N GLU A 76 -16.51 1.13 7.15
CA GLU A 76 -16.04 -0.13 7.71
C GLU A 76 -16.10 -0.02 9.23
N ASN A 77 -16.69 -1.02 9.89
CA ASN A 77 -16.80 -1.10 11.35
C ASN A 77 -15.40 -1.30 11.94
N LEU A 78 -14.57 -0.26 11.89
CA LEU A 78 -13.26 -0.23 12.49
C LEU A 78 -13.44 -0.31 14.01
N GLN A 79 -13.05 -1.42 14.61
CA GLN A 79 -12.95 -1.51 16.05
C GLN A 79 -11.62 -0.86 16.44
N ALA A 80 -11.70 0.30 17.12
CA ALA A 80 -10.51 0.90 17.71
C ALA A 80 -9.76 -0.15 18.54
N PRO A 81 -8.44 -0.31 18.33
CA PRO A 81 -7.64 -1.14 19.22
C PRO A 81 -7.85 -0.63 20.64
N LYS A 82 -8.36 -1.48 21.53
CA LYS A 82 -8.71 -1.12 22.91
C LYS A 82 -7.52 -0.63 23.76
N ASN A 83 -6.31 -0.66 23.22
CA ASN A 83 -5.05 -0.36 23.89
C ASN A 83 -4.18 0.69 23.17
N SER A 84 -4.74 1.52 22.28
CA SER A 84 -4.00 2.71 21.85
C SER A 84 -3.96 3.69 23.03
N GLU A 85 -2.84 3.71 23.76
CA GLU A 85 -2.58 4.72 24.82
C GLU A 85 -2.56 6.15 24.26
N GLU A 86 -2.46 6.30 22.96
CA GLU A 86 -2.66 7.55 22.21
C GLU A 86 -3.91 7.36 21.36
N GLY A 87 -5.03 7.82 21.93
CA GLY A 87 -6.36 7.65 21.33
C GLY A 87 -6.45 8.16 19.90
N LEU A 88 -6.19 7.27 18.93
CA LEU A 88 -6.77 7.38 17.60
C LEU A 88 -8.28 7.32 17.76
N ASN A 89 -8.86 8.48 17.87
CA ASN A 89 -10.28 8.65 18.03
C ASN A 89 -10.85 8.63 16.62
N PHE A 90 -11.70 7.66 16.27
CA PHE A 90 -12.34 7.58 14.94
C PHE A 90 -12.99 8.89 14.48
N VAL A 91 -13.30 9.77 15.42
CA VAL A 91 -13.80 11.13 15.16
C VAL A 91 -12.74 12.01 14.45
N ASN A 92 -11.47 11.62 14.54
CA ASN A 92 -10.31 12.45 14.13
C ASN A 92 -9.56 11.88 12.93
N THR A 93 -9.90 10.69 12.47
CA THR A 93 -9.22 10.03 11.36
C THR A 93 -10.08 10.09 10.11
N VAL A 94 -9.41 10.37 8.98
CA VAL A 94 -9.98 10.29 7.65
C VAL A 94 -9.31 9.15 6.93
N HIS A 95 -10.08 8.14 6.55
CA HIS A 95 -9.58 7.06 5.72
C HIS A 95 -9.55 7.49 4.25
N VAL A 96 -8.38 7.35 3.62
CA VAL A 96 -8.20 7.54 2.17
C VAL A 96 -7.48 6.31 1.62
N ASP A 97 -8.06 5.67 0.62
CA ASP A 97 -7.46 4.51 -0.03
C ASP A 97 -6.32 4.95 -0.96
N SER A 98 -5.05 4.72 -0.58
CA SER A 98 -3.87 5.18 -1.32
C SER A 98 -3.67 4.48 -2.67
N PHE A 99 -4.34 3.37 -2.92
CA PHE A 99 -4.35 2.76 -4.25
C PHE A 99 -5.25 3.53 -5.21
N LEU A 100 -6.42 3.97 -4.73
CA LEU A 100 -7.41 4.68 -5.54
C LEU A 100 -7.10 6.16 -5.72
N TYR A 101 -6.47 6.78 -4.73
CA TYR A 101 -6.17 8.21 -4.68
C TYR A 101 -4.69 8.43 -4.41
N ASP A 102 -4.00 9.13 -5.30
CA ASP A 102 -2.62 9.57 -5.07
C ASP A 102 -2.57 10.91 -4.31
N ASP A 103 -1.37 11.38 -4.01
CA ASP A 103 -1.17 12.61 -3.24
C ASP A 103 -1.80 13.84 -3.94
N ALA A 104 -1.75 13.89 -5.29
CA ALA A 104 -2.34 14.98 -6.06
C ALA A 104 -3.88 14.94 -5.98
N ASP A 105 -4.48 13.75 -6.08
CA ASP A 105 -5.92 13.56 -5.87
C ASP A 105 -6.34 14.01 -4.45
N VAL A 106 -5.53 13.66 -3.43
CA VAL A 106 -5.79 14.03 -2.02
C VAL A 106 -5.70 15.54 -1.82
N GLU A 107 -4.71 16.20 -2.44
CA GLU A 107 -4.55 17.65 -2.38
C GLU A 107 -5.75 18.36 -3.02
N GLU A 108 -6.15 17.96 -4.24
CA GLU A 108 -7.33 18.51 -4.93
C GLU A 108 -8.61 18.36 -4.11
N LEU A 109 -8.86 17.16 -3.57
CA LEU A 109 -10.05 16.88 -2.76
C LEU A 109 -10.06 17.64 -1.43
N THR A 110 -8.87 17.90 -0.88
CA THR A 110 -8.69 18.72 0.33
C THR A 110 -9.00 20.19 0.03
N GLU A 111 -8.51 20.74 -1.09
CA GLU A 111 -8.80 22.11 -1.53
C GLU A 111 -10.29 22.29 -1.84
N GLU A 112 -10.92 21.29 -2.42
CA GLU A 112 -12.37 21.29 -2.66
C GLU A 112 -13.22 21.12 -1.38
N GLY A 113 -12.58 20.88 -0.22
CA GLY A 113 -13.25 20.67 1.06
C GLY A 113 -13.99 19.32 1.18
N LYS A 114 -13.68 18.36 0.31
CA LYS A 114 -14.23 16.99 0.36
C LYS A 114 -13.54 16.12 1.39
N ILE A 115 -12.24 16.37 1.63
CA ILE A 115 -11.46 15.74 2.70
C ILE A 115 -11.30 16.76 3.83
N PRO A 116 -11.81 16.49 5.05
CA PRO A 116 -11.65 17.37 6.18
C PRO A 116 -10.21 17.32 6.71
N THR A 117 -9.58 18.49 6.85
CA THR A 117 -8.24 18.63 7.45
C THR A 117 -8.26 18.83 8.96
N HIS A 118 -9.42 19.21 9.50
CA HIS A 118 -9.61 19.49 10.91
C HIS A 118 -10.98 19.02 11.38
N PHE A 119 -11.06 18.71 12.66
CA PHE A 119 -12.33 18.38 13.31
C PHE A 119 -12.50 19.19 14.60
N CYS A 120 -13.75 19.40 15.03
CA CYS A 120 -14.08 20.08 16.27
C CYS A 120 -13.99 19.11 17.45
N LYS A 121 -13.15 19.37 18.46
CA LYS A 121 -13.00 18.52 19.65
C LYS A 121 -14.24 18.45 20.52
N SER A 122 -15.02 19.52 20.54
CA SER A 122 -16.36 19.52 21.13
C SER A 122 -17.29 20.39 20.31
N CYS A 123 -18.45 19.84 19.93
CA CYS A 123 -19.39 20.51 19.04
C CYS A 123 -19.77 21.90 19.57
N GLY A 124 -19.55 22.95 18.74
CA GLY A 124 -19.86 24.34 19.09
C GLY A 124 -18.70 25.13 19.72
N THR A 125 -17.51 24.52 19.91
CA THR A 125 -16.32 25.26 20.35
C THR A 125 -15.44 25.62 19.14
N LYS A 126 -14.54 26.61 19.33
CA LYS A 126 -13.47 26.93 18.38
C LYS A 126 -12.21 26.06 18.57
N ASP A 127 -12.28 25.06 19.45
CA ASP A 127 -11.18 24.13 19.70
C ASP A 127 -11.17 23.05 18.61
N VAL A 128 -10.26 23.20 17.66
CA VAL A 128 -10.09 22.29 16.54
C VAL A 128 -8.77 21.53 16.65
N ALA A 129 -8.73 20.31 16.14
CA ALA A 129 -7.52 19.54 15.95
C ALA A 129 -7.40 19.09 14.50
N SER A 130 -6.18 18.83 14.05
CA SER A 130 -5.92 18.28 12.72
C SER A 130 -6.55 16.89 12.60
N ALA A 131 -7.12 16.60 11.44
CA ALA A 131 -7.49 15.25 11.07
C ALA A 131 -6.24 14.45 10.70
N GLU A 132 -6.19 13.20 11.10
CA GLU A 132 -5.13 12.26 10.74
C GLU A 132 -5.63 11.42 9.55
N MET A 133 -4.87 11.43 8.46
CA MET A 133 -5.17 10.59 7.31
C MET A 133 -4.56 9.20 7.51
N ILE A 134 -5.36 8.17 7.31
CA ILE A 134 -4.93 6.77 7.36
C ILE A 134 -5.32 6.05 6.07
N THR A 135 -4.54 5.04 5.72
CA THR A 135 -4.85 4.14 4.61
C THR A 135 -4.73 2.69 5.04
N HIS A 136 -5.54 1.84 4.41
CA HIS A 136 -5.45 0.38 4.55
C HIS A 136 -5.03 -0.30 3.24
N SER A 137 -4.72 0.47 2.20
CA SER A 137 -4.21 -0.04 0.92
C SER A 137 -2.77 0.44 0.71
N MET A 138 -1.95 -0.38 0.04
CA MET A 138 -0.66 0.07 -0.47
C MET A 138 -0.87 1.07 -1.60
N SER A 139 -0.02 2.10 -1.66
CA SER A 139 0.04 3.02 -2.79
C SER A 139 0.54 2.30 -4.07
N ARG A 140 0.33 2.92 -5.22
CA ARG A 140 0.84 2.38 -6.49
C ARG A 140 2.36 2.30 -6.50
N GLU A 141 3.02 3.25 -5.86
CA GLU A 141 4.47 3.31 -5.68
C GLU A 141 4.98 2.23 -4.72
N ASP A 142 4.24 1.92 -3.66
CA ASP A 142 4.58 0.84 -2.73
C ASP A 142 4.45 -0.52 -3.41
N LEU A 143 3.42 -0.71 -4.23
CA LEU A 143 3.23 -1.92 -5.03
C LEU A 143 4.38 -2.11 -6.03
N GLU A 144 4.80 -1.05 -6.72
CA GLU A 144 6.00 -1.09 -7.57
C GLU A 144 7.23 -1.49 -6.76
N PHE A 145 7.46 -0.83 -5.60
CA PHE A 145 8.59 -1.18 -4.74
C PHE A 145 8.56 -2.65 -4.30
N VAL A 146 7.41 -3.15 -3.87
CA VAL A 146 7.27 -4.54 -3.40
C VAL A 146 7.62 -5.52 -4.52
N PHE A 147 7.06 -5.35 -5.70
CA PHE A 147 7.18 -6.34 -6.77
C PHE A 147 8.41 -6.13 -7.68
N GLU A 148 8.95 -4.92 -7.82
CA GLU A 148 10.13 -4.66 -8.63
C GLU A 148 11.44 -4.62 -7.81
N GLY A 149 11.39 -4.19 -6.55
CA GLY A 149 12.58 -3.99 -5.70
C GLY A 149 12.72 -4.96 -4.53
N LEU A 150 11.65 -5.13 -3.75
CA LEU A 150 11.69 -5.88 -2.50
C LEU A 150 11.76 -7.38 -2.73
N LEU A 151 10.93 -7.93 -3.60
CA LEU A 151 10.79 -9.36 -3.86
C LEU A 151 11.75 -9.86 -4.97
N PRO A 152 12.12 -11.15 -4.94
CA PRO A 152 12.87 -11.78 -6.03
C PRO A 152 12.01 -11.96 -7.28
N ASP A 153 12.55 -12.64 -8.30
CA ASP A 153 11.74 -13.14 -9.41
C ASP A 153 10.66 -14.12 -8.91
N LEU A 154 9.42 -13.88 -9.35
CA LEU A 154 8.24 -14.64 -8.92
C LEU A 154 7.69 -15.57 -10.00
N SER A 155 8.43 -15.81 -11.08
CA SER A 155 8.03 -16.74 -12.14
C SER A 155 7.70 -18.12 -11.57
N GLY A 156 6.50 -18.63 -11.86
CA GLY A 156 6.01 -19.91 -11.37
C GLY A 156 5.61 -19.93 -9.88
N LYS A 157 5.63 -18.79 -9.19
CA LYS A 157 5.32 -18.66 -7.77
C LYS A 157 3.85 -18.36 -7.51
N THR A 158 3.42 -18.65 -6.28
CA THR A 158 2.09 -18.32 -5.76
C THR A 158 2.21 -17.19 -4.74
N ILE A 159 1.44 -16.12 -4.96
CA ILE A 159 1.28 -15.00 -4.04
C ILE A 159 -0.06 -15.15 -3.33
N LEU A 160 -0.09 -14.88 -2.04
CA LEU A 160 -1.31 -14.80 -1.22
C LEU A 160 -1.37 -13.43 -0.54
N ASP A 161 -2.43 -12.70 -0.80
CA ASP A 161 -2.78 -11.46 -0.12
C ASP A 161 -3.89 -11.73 0.89
N ILE A 162 -3.63 -11.48 2.18
CA ILE A 162 -4.58 -11.70 3.26
C ILE A 162 -5.27 -10.38 3.60
N GLY A 163 -6.60 -10.34 3.46
CA GLY A 163 -7.37 -9.11 3.56
C GLY A 163 -7.24 -8.26 2.30
N SER A 164 -7.50 -8.88 1.14
CA SER A 164 -7.19 -8.25 -0.16
C SER A 164 -8.06 -7.04 -0.52
N ARG A 165 -9.09 -6.73 0.25
CA ARG A 165 -10.00 -5.60 0.04
C ARG A 165 -10.40 -5.44 -1.44
N LEU A 166 -10.16 -4.27 -2.00
CA LEU A 166 -10.45 -3.95 -3.41
C LEU A 166 -9.44 -4.53 -4.41
N GLY A 167 -8.41 -5.25 -3.95
CA GLY A 167 -7.47 -5.99 -4.79
C GLY A 167 -6.19 -5.25 -5.17
N ALA A 168 -5.82 -4.17 -4.50
CA ALA A 168 -4.61 -3.37 -4.80
C ALA A 168 -3.35 -4.24 -4.97
N VAL A 169 -3.04 -5.09 -3.98
CA VAL A 169 -1.90 -6.01 -4.01
C VAL A 169 -2.02 -7.02 -5.16
N LEU A 170 -3.22 -7.52 -5.42
CA LEU A 170 -3.46 -8.48 -6.51
C LEU A 170 -3.16 -7.87 -7.88
N PHE A 171 -3.60 -6.64 -8.11
CA PHE A 171 -3.36 -5.92 -9.37
C PHE A 171 -1.88 -5.52 -9.52
N GLY A 172 -1.25 -5.03 -8.44
CA GLY A 172 0.18 -4.77 -8.40
C GLY A 172 1.00 -6.02 -8.73
N ALA A 173 0.69 -7.15 -8.09
CA ALA A 173 1.33 -8.43 -8.37
C ALA A 173 1.17 -8.89 -9.82
N PHE A 174 -0.03 -8.71 -10.40
CA PHE A 174 -0.31 -9.09 -11.78
C PHE A 174 0.52 -8.28 -12.78
N ILE A 175 0.63 -6.97 -12.55
CA ILE A 175 1.26 -6.04 -13.50
C ILE A 175 2.79 -6.05 -13.33
N HIS A 176 3.29 -6.11 -12.09
CA HIS A 176 4.71 -5.97 -11.80
C HIS A 176 5.45 -7.31 -11.62
N SER A 177 4.78 -8.46 -11.74
CA SER A 177 5.44 -9.76 -11.58
C SER A 177 4.91 -10.82 -12.55
N ASP A 178 5.72 -11.87 -12.77
CA ASP A 178 5.36 -13.07 -13.53
C ASP A 178 4.85 -14.21 -12.63
N ALA A 179 4.28 -13.88 -11.46
CA ALA A 179 3.71 -14.88 -10.57
C ALA A 179 2.63 -15.70 -11.29
N GLN A 180 2.69 -17.01 -11.14
CA GLN A 180 1.78 -17.92 -11.84
C GLN A 180 0.36 -17.87 -11.27
N THR A 181 0.26 -17.74 -9.95
CA THR A 181 -1.01 -17.71 -9.22
C THR A 181 -1.00 -16.57 -8.20
N ILE A 182 -2.05 -15.77 -8.19
CA ILE A 182 -2.23 -14.66 -7.27
C ILE A 182 -3.58 -14.87 -6.58
N LEU A 183 -3.53 -15.08 -5.26
CA LEU A 183 -4.71 -15.37 -4.44
C LEU A 183 -4.98 -14.20 -3.51
N GLY A 184 -6.23 -13.76 -3.43
CA GLY A 184 -6.69 -12.84 -2.41
C GLY A 184 -7.72 -13.51 -1.52
N ILE A 185 -7.58 -13.39 -0.19
CA ILE A 185 -8.63 -13.75 0.75
C ILE A 185 -9.24 -12.47 1.28
N GLU A 186 -10.56 -12.35 1.18
CA GLU A 186 -11.32 -11.22 1.65
C GLU A 186 -12.66 -11.70 2.23
N MET A 187 -13.04 -11.16 3.38
CA MET A 187 -14.27 -11.54 4.07
C MET A 187 -15.48 -10.69 3.66
N ASN A 188 -15.24 -9.51 3.08
CA ASN A 188 -16.30 -8.64 2.59
C ASN A 188 -16.67 -9.03 1.14
N GLY A 189 -17.92 -9.49 0.95
CA GLY A 189 -18.42 -9.92 -0.36
C GLY A 189 -18.45 -8.79 -1.39
N GLU A 190 -18.76 -7.56 -1.00
CA GLU A 190 -18.81 -6.41 -1.92
C GLU A 190 -17.41 -6.06 -2.43
N HIS A 191 -16.40 -6.11 -1.56
CA HIS A 191 -15.00 -5.95 -1.97
C HIS A 191 -14.56 -7.05 -2.94
N CYS A 192 -14.93 -8.30 -2.66
CA CYS A 192 -14.66 -9.43 -3.58
C CYS A 192 -15.29 -9.22 -4.95
N ASP A 193 -16.53 -8.76 -4.98
CA ASP A 193 -17.26 -8.52 -6.24
C ASP A 193 -16.61 -7.38 -7.05
N LEU A 194 -16.21 -6.30 -6.39
CA LEU A 194 -15.51 -5.18 -7.04
C LEU A 194 -14.14 -5.61 -7.57
N ALA A 195 -13.35 -6.33 -6.79
CA ALA A 195 -12.07 -6.87 -7.23
C ALA A 195 -12.22 -7.83 -8.41
N ASN A 196 -13.20 -8.75 -8.36
CA ASN A 196 -13.49 -9.66 -9.47
C ASN A 196 -13.95 -8.93 -10.74
N LYS A 197 -14.77 -7.89 -10.61
CA LYS A 197 -15.21 -7.05 -11.72
C LYS A 197 -14.03 -6.34 -12.39
N THR A 198 -13.10 -5.83 -11.60
CA THR A 198 -11.85 -5.24 -12.10
C THR A 198 -10.98 -6.30 -12.81
N CYS A 199 -10.80 -7.48 -12.21
CA CYS A 199 -10.08 -8.59 -12.85
C CYS A 199 -10.66 -8.95 -14.22
N LEU A 200 -11.98 -9.06 -14.32
CA LEU A 200 -12.66 -9.36 -15.59
C LEU A 200 -12.46 -8.24 -16.62
N ARG A 201 -12.55 -6.98 -16.19
CA ARG A 201 -12.39 -5.81 -17.07
C ARG A 201 -11.01 -5.74 -17.73
N PHE A 202 -9.96 -6.14 -17.00
CA PHE A 202 -8.57 -6.07 -17.45
C PHE A 202 -7.98 -7.44 -17.84
N GLY A 203 -8.78 -8.50 -17.91
CA GLY A 203 -8.32 -9.83 -18.33
C GLY A 203 -7.36 -10.51 -17.33
N MET A 204 -7.46 -10.18 -16.03
CA MET A 204 -6.54 -10.69 -15.00
C MET A 204 -6.99 -12.01 -14.36
N ASN A 205 -8.19 -12.45 -14.64
CA ASN A 205 -8.84 -13.60 -13.98
C ASN A 205 -8.20 -14.96 -14.28
N GLU A 206 -7.26 -15.05 -15.22
CA GLU A 206 -6.48 -16.28 -15.45
C GLU A 206 -5.46 -16.53 -14.33
N ARG A 207 -4.87 -15.46 -13.80
CA ARG A 207 -3.83 -15.53 -12.75
C ARG A 207 -4.34 -15.12 -11.37
N ILE A 208 -5.33 -14.22 -11.28
CA ILE A 208 -5.90 -13.74 -10.03
C ILE A 208 -7.16 -14.53 -9.66
N LYS A 209 -7.23 -14.94 -8.38
CA LYS A 209 -8.42 -15.54 -7.78
C LYS A 209 -8.73 -14.87 -6.46
N VAL A 210 -9.90 -14.25 -6.35
CA VAL A 210 -10.41 -13.66 -5.12
C VAL A 210 -11.29 -14.68 -4.40
N ILE A 211 -10.93 -15.00 -3.16
CA ILE A 211 -11.60 -16.00 -2.33
C ILE A 211 -12.41 -15.25 -1.27
N HIS A 212 -13.74 -15.24 -1.41
CA HIS A 212 -14.64 -14.69 -0.41
C HIS A 212 -14.70 -15.64 0.78
N SER A 213 -13.89 -15.38 1.80
CA SER A 213 -13.78 -16.26 2.99
C SER A 213 -13.01 -15.61 4.11
N GLU A 214 -13.21 -16.12 5.32
CA GLU A 214 -12.29 -15.88 6.44
C GLU A 214 -11.03 -16.76 6.30
N LEU A 215 -9.86 -16.24 6.69
CA LEU A 215 -8.61 -16.99 6.66
C LEU A 215 -8.66 -18.27 7.47
N SER A 216 -9.35 -18.23 8.63
CA SER A 216 -9.53 -19.40 9.53
C SER A 216 -10.19 -20.61 8.87
N THR A 217 -10.98 -20.39 7.80
CA THR A 217 -11.68 -21.44 7.06
C THR A 217 -10.96 -21.85 5.77
N LYS A 218 -9.84 -21.21 5.42
CA LYS A 218 -9.07 -21.42 4.19
C LYS A 218 -7.56 -21.54 4.45
N ILE A 219 -7.20 -22.19 5.54
CA ILE A 219 -5.81 -22.32 5.99
C ILE A 219 -4.91 -23.05 4.98
N GLU A 220 -5.47 -23.90 4.13
CA GLU A 220 -4.75 -24.64 3.12
C GLU A 220 -4.05 -23.77 2.07
N VAL A 221 -4.49 -22.51 1.88
CA VAL A 221 -3.87 -21.60 0.92
C VAL A 221 -2.51 -21.08 1.43
N LEU A 222 -2.30 -21.03 2.76
CA LEU A 222 -1.03 -20.64 3.36
C LEU A 222 0.10 -21.60 2.98
N ALA A 223 -0.18 -22.90 2.98
CA ALA A 223 0.80 -23.91 2.61
C ALA A 223 1.18 -23.89 1.11
N GLN A 224 0.37 -23.26 0.27
CA GLN A 224 0.61 -23.13 -1.17
C GLN A 224 1.40 -21.86 -1.51
N ALA A 225 1.35 -20.85 -0.65
CA ALA A 225 1.93 -19.54 -0.92
C ALA A 225 3.46 -19.55 -0.84
N ASP A 226 4.12 -19.02 -1.86
CA ASP A 226 5.55 -18.70 -1.83
C ASP A 226 5.81 -17.31 -1.27
N VAL A 227 4.84 -16.38 -1.43
CA VAL A 227 4.83 -15.05 -0.86
C VAL A 227 3.49 -14.80 -0.19
N ILE A 228 3.48 -14.31 1.03
CA ILE A 228 2.29 -13.89 1.77
C ILE A 228 2.42 -12.39 2.07
N VAL A 229 1.40 -11.64 1.70
CA VAL A 229 1.31 -10.20 1.97
C VAL A 229 0.31 -9.95 3.09
N LEU A 230 0.72 -9.13 4.07
CA LEU A 230 -0.03 -8.74 5.25
C LEU A 230 0.07 -7.22 5.41
N ASN A 231 -0.86 -6.51 4.81
CA ASN A 231 -0.89 -5.04 4.87
C ASN A 231 -1.89 -4.59 5.94
N ASN A 232 -1.42 -4.40 7.18
CA ASN A 232 -2.19 -3.87 8.31
C ASN A 232 -3.55 -4.57 8.53
N VAL A 233 -3.58 -5.88 8.32
CA VAL A 233 -4.82 -6.66 8.11
C VAL A 233 -5.61 -6.93 9.38
N PHE A 234 -4.97 -6.92 10.57
CA PHE A 234 -5.65 -7.37 11.79
C PHE A 234 -5.88 -6.26 12.83
N ASP A 235 -4.98 -5.29 12.93
CA ASP A 235 -4.95 -4.32 14.05
C ASP A 235 -6.24 -3.50 14.17
N TRP A 236 -6.84 -3.16 13.04
CA TRP A 236 -8.04 -2.34 12.97
C TRP A 236 -9.34 -3.15 12.86
N PHE A 237 -9.26 -4.44 12.46
CA PHE A 237 -10.41 -5.20 12.02
C PHE A 237 -10.77 -6.38 12.94
N ALA A 238 -9.84 -6.79 13.82
CA ALA A 238 -10.04 -7.98 14.64
C ALA A 238 -9.79 -7.70 16.13
N PRO A 239 -10.63 -8.24 17.05
CA PRO A 239 -10.34 -8.26 18.47
C PRO A 239 -9.03 -9.02 18.76
N ILE A 240 -8.36 -8.68 19.89
CA ILE A 240 -7.02 -9.23 20.22
C ILE A 240 -7.01 -10.77 20.29
N ASP A 241 -8.04 -11.39 20.80
CA ASP A 241 -8.16 -12.84 20.88
C ASP A 241 -8.28 -13.49 19.49
N VAL A 242 -8.95 -12.84 18.54
CA VAL A 242 -9.02 -13.26 17.14
C VAL A 242 -7.66 -13.03 16.45
N GLN A 243 -7.00 -11.89 16.72
CA GLN A 243 -5.64 -11.64 16.18
C GLN A 243 -4.66 -12.73 16.61
N VAL A 244 -4.66 -13.13 17.89
CA VAL A 244 -3.80 -14.22 18.38
C VAL A 244 -4.03 -15.50 17.57
N GLN A 245 -5.30 -15.86 17.34
CA GLN A 245 -5.64 -17.07 16.55
C GLN A 245 -5.15 -16.96 15.11
N LEU A 246 -5.38 -15.82 14.45
CA LEU A 246 -4.97 -15.61 13.06
C LEU A 246 -3.44 -15.66 12.90
N TRP A 247 -2.69 -15.00 13.79
CA TRP A 247 -1.24 -15.05 13.78
C TRP A 247 -0.69 -16.45 14.05
N GLN A 248 -1.33 -17.23 14.95
CA GLN A 248 -0.98 -18.63 15.17
C GLN A 248 -1.27 -19.49 13.93
N ILE A 249 -2.39 -19.27 13.24
CA ILE A 249 -2.73 -19.97 12.00
C ILE A 249 -1.65 -19.69 10.93
N ILE A 250 -1.27 -18.43 10.73
CA ILE A 250 -0.24 -18.07 9.75
C ILE A 250 1.10 -18.74 10.12
N ARG A 251 1.53 -18.61 11.37
CA ARG A 251 2.78 -19.20 11.85
C ARG A 251 2.84 -20.71 11.66
N GLN A 252 1.75 -21.41 11.90
CA GLN A 252 1.69 -22.89 11.83
C GLN A 252 1.59 -23.43 10.42
N ASN A 253 1.04 -22.63 9.48
CA ASN A 253 0.68 -23.10 8.15
C ASN A 253 1.43 -22.42 7.01
N ALA A 254 2.12 -21.31 7.27
CA ALA A 254 3.02 -20.72 6.29
C ALA A 254 4.16 -21.69 5.97
N LYS A 255 4.43 -21.88 4.70
CA LYS A 255 5.44 -22.82 4.19
C LYS A 255 6.84 -22.34 4.58
N SER A 256 7.70 -23.24 5.12
CA SER A 256 9.11 -22.92 5.35
C SER A 256 9.79 -22.48 4.05
N GLY A 257 10.56 -21.40 4.12
CA GLY A 257 11.19 -20.75 2.99
C GLY A 257 10.28 -19.78 2.22
N SER A 258 8.98 -19.68 2.55
CA SER A 258 8.13 -18.62 1.99
C SER A 258 8.55 -17.24 2.50
N LEU A 259 8.15 -16.20 1.77
CA LEU A 259 8.41 -14.81 2.11
C LEU A 259 7.16 -14.18 2.70
N LEU A 260 7.34 -13.37 3.75
CA LEU A 260 6.28 -12.53 4.30
C LEU A 260 6.62 -11.07 4.01
N VAL A 261 5.70 -10.37 3.36
CA VAL A 261 5.73 -8.90 3.21
C VAL A 261 4.72 -8.34 4.20
N THR A 262 5.16 -7.47 5.11
CA THR A 262 4.29 -6.95 6.18
C THR A 262 4.35 -5.44 6.29
N ILE A 263 3.23 -4.83 6.62
CA ILE A 263 3.05 -3.47 7.07
C ILE A 263 2.09 -3.55 8.26
N PRO A 264 2.49 -3.08 9.45
CA PRO A 264 3.84 -2.66 9.88
C PRO A 264 4.82 -3.83 10.05
N SER A 265 5.93 -3.60 10.78
CA SER A 265 6.84 -4.68 11.15
C SER A 265 6.14 -5.75 11.98
N LEU A 266 6.63 -7.01 11.93
CA LEU A 266 6.07 -8.07 12.79
C LEU A 266 6.29 -7.76 14.29
N ASP A 267 7.37 -7.06 14.64
CA ASP A 267 7.60 -6.62 16.03
C ASP A 267 6.50 -5.65 16.50
N ASP A 268 6.08 -4.72 15.63
CA ASP A 268 5.01 -3.77 15.95
C ASP A 268 3.64 -4.45 15.93
N ALA A 269 3.34 -5.23 14.90
CA ALA A 269 2.05 -5.93 14.76
C ALA A 269 1.78 -6.90 15.93
N LEU A 270 2.82 -7.55 16.45
CA LEU A 270 2.68 -8.51 17.55
C LEU A 270 2.84 -7.90 18.94
N ARG A 271 3.27 -6.63 19.04
CA ARG A 271 3.53 -5.96 20.32
C ARG A 271 2.29 -5.86 21.21
N ILE A 272 1.11 -5.72 20.61
CA ILE A 272 -0.16 -5.62 21.33
C ILE A 272 -0.68 -6.98 21.82
N LEU A 273 -0.13 -8.08 21.35
CA LEU A 273 -0.57 -9.41 21.73
C LEU A 273 -0.07 -9.78 23.13
N PRO A 274 -0.84 -10.57 23.88
CA PRO A 274 -0.43 -11.01 25.21
C PRO A 274 0.81 -11.91 25.13
N GLN A 275 1.69 -11.85 26.14
CA GLN A 275 2.95 -12.64 26.20
C GLN A 275 2.74 -14.15 26.04
N ASN A 276 1.59 -14.67 26.38
CA ASN A 276 1.23 -16.07 26.24
C ASN A 276 0.67 -16.44 24.85
N ALA A 277 0.69 -15.53 23.87
CA ALA A 277 0.29 -15.81 22.50
C ALA A 277 1.13 -16.91 21.84
N GLY A 278 2.32 -17.23 22.42
CA GLY A 278 3.14 -18.35 21.96
C GLY A 278 3.84 -18.11 20.61
N ILE A 279 3.99 -16.85 20.20
CA ILE A 279 4.66 -16.45 18.95
C ILE A 279 6.04 -15.91 19.31
N ASP A 280 7.07 -16.61 18.89
CA ASP A 280 8.48 -16.18 19.03
C ASP A 280 9.04 -15.90 17.62
N LEU A 281 9.20 -14.61 17.31
CA LEU A 281 9.70 -14.16 16.02
C LEU A 281 11.09 -14.73 15.69
N LYS A 282 11.97 -14.87 16.67
CA LYS A 282 13.34 -15.37 16.46
C LYS A 282 13.39 -16.80 15.92
N THR A 283 12.38 -17.61 16.27
CA THR A 283 12.27 -18.98 15.79
C THR A 283 11.40 -19.12 14.56
N TRP A 284 10.55 -18.13 14.30
CA TRP A 284 9.58 -18.18 13.20
C TRP A 284 10.11 -17.57 11.90
N VAL A 285 10.73 -16.39 11.97
CA VAL A 285 11.10 -15.64 10.77
C VAL A 285 12.53 -15.08 10.85
N THR A 286 13.10 -14.82 9.68
CA THR A 286 14.38 -14.12 9.53
C THR A 286 14.15 -12.89 8.66
N PRO A 287 14.48 -11.66 9.15
CA PRO A 287 14.40 -10.44 8.34
C PRO A 287 15.28 -10.53 7.09
N ARG A 288 14.80 -9.97 5.98
CA ARG A 288 15.50 -9.96 4.70
C ARG A 288 15.65 -8.55 4.15
N PRO A 289 16.80 -8.22 3.56
CA PRO A 289 16.93 -7.01 2.76
C PRO A 289 16.16 -7.15 1.43
N PRO A 290 15.90 -6.04 0.73
CA PRO A 290 15.37 -6.07 -0.63
C PRO A 290 16.25 -6.93 -1.55
N PHE A 291 15.63 -7.69 -2.45
CA PHE A 291 16.34 -8.55 -3.38
C PHE A 291 16.91 -7.80 -4.59
N ARG A 292 16.21 -6.73 -5.03
CA ARG A 292 16.55 -5.98 -6.25
C ARG A 292 16.54 -4.46 -5.99
N PRO A 293 17.32 -3.96 -5.01
CA PRO A 293 17.29 -2.55 -4.61
C PRO A 293 17.72 -1.60 -5.74
N ASP A 294 18.47 -2.09 -6.73
CA ASP A 294 18.93 -1.36 -7.90
C ASP A 294 17.82 -1.04 -8.92
N ARG A 295 16.66 -1.70 -8.80
CA ARG A 295 15.50 -1.46 -9.67
C ARG A 295 14.60 -0.33 -9.19
N VAL A 296 14.84 0.21 -8.03
CA VAL A 296 14.03 1.26 -7.40
C VAL A 296 14.86 2.52 -7.20
N SER A 297 14.27 3.70 -7.32
CA SER A 297 14.96 4.94 -7.04
C SER A 297 15.42 4.96 -5.58
N LYS A 298 16.59 5.58 -5.31
CA LYS A 298 17.17 5.61 -3.97
C LYS A 298 16.21 6.24 -2.95
N ASN A 299 15.55 7.34 -3.32
CA ASN A 299 14.62 8.02 -2.42
C ASN A 299 13.44 7.12 -2.05
N LYS A 300 12.82 6.45 -3.03
CA LYS A 300 11.73 5.51 -2.77
C LYS A 300 12.19 4.29 -1.97
N LEU A 301 13.40 3.80 -2.23
CA LEU A 301 13.99 2.71 -1.47
C LEU A 301 14.14 3.08 0.00
N ASP A 302 14.70 4.25 0.29
CA ASP A 302 14.92 4.72 1.67
C ASP A 302 13.58 4.95 2.40
N GLU A 303 12.58 5.50 1.72
CA GLU A 303 11.22 5.74 2.25
C GLU A 303 10.50 4.42 2.52
N SER A 304 10.43 3.52 1.55
CA SER A 304 9.66 2.28 1.65
C SER A 304 10.29 1.24 2.57
N ILE A 305 11.64 1.18 2.67
CA ILE A 305 12.32 0.29 3.63
C ILE A 305 11.93 0.62 5.08
N SER A 306 11.56 1.86 5.38
CA SER A 306 11.15 2.27 6.73
C SER A 306 9.74 1.77 7.12
N SER A 307 8.91 1.40 6.16
CA SER A 307 7.49 1.05 6.37
C SER A 307 7.10 -0.35 5.91
N ILE A 308 7.80 -0.93 4.92
CA ILE A 308 7.50 -2.23 4.33
C ILE A 308 8.59 -3.23 4.68
N PHE A 309 8.24 -4.29 5.35
CA PHE A 309 9.18 -5.26 5.90
C PHE A 309 9.09 -6.60 5.17
N LEU A 310 10.26 -7.22 4.99
CA LEU A 310 10.39 -8.53 4.35
C LEU A 310 11.03 -9.53 5.30
N TYR A 311 10.42 -10.70 5.40
CA TYR A 311 10.92 -11.81 6.20
C TYR A 311 10.89 -13.11 5.38
N SER A 312 11.78 -14.05 5.72
CA SER A 312 11.62 -15.44 5.31
C SER A 312 11.15 -16.30 6.49
N VAL A 313 10.18 -17.18 6.25
CA VAL A 313 9.72 -18.18 7.22
C VAL A 313 10.81 -19.26 7.39
N ASN A 314 11.17 -19.57 8.65
CA ASN A 314 12.20 -20.54 8.99
C ASN A 314 11.73 -21.99 8.85
#